data_f53acf91959decdf21d9f4378e9ce000
#
_entry.id   f53acf91959decdf21d9f4378e9ce000
#
_cell.length_a   1.000
_cell.length_b   1.000
_cell.length_c   1.000
_cell.angle_alpha   90.00
_cell.angle_beta   90.00
_cell.angle_gamma   90.00
#
_symmetry.space_group_name_H-M   'P 1'
#
loop_
_entity.id
_entity.type
_entity.pdbx_description
1 polymer ?
#
loop_
_entity_poly.entity_id
_entity_poly.type
_entity_poly.pdbx_seq_one_letter_code
_entity_poly.pdbx_strand_id
1 'polypeptide(L)'
;MKTFTVIGLGRFGTSVATQLFNMGYEVLAIDKNMDKINAIANLVTRAACTDAKDENLLKQLGVKNSDCAIVCIGGDDITDSVLTTLALKDMGVKQVVCKAKDNMHKTVLKKVGADNVIIPEQEAGIKAAIELVSDRLLDIIELSDEYS
;
A
#
# COMPACT_ATOMS: atom_id res chain seq x y z
N MET A 1 -10.46 14.62 -9.96
CA MET A 1 -9.43 14.32 -8.94
C MET A 1 -9.39 12.83 -8.69
N LYS A 2 -8.19 12.27 -8.63
CA LYS A 2 -8.05 10.85 -8.32
C LYS A 2 -8.44 10.56 -6.88
N THR A 3 -9.10 9.42 -6.68
CA THR A 3 -9.54 8.93 -5.38
C THR A 3 -8.88 7.59 -5.08
N PHE A 4 -8.47 7.42 -3.84
CA PHE A 4 -7.76 6.23 -3.38
C PHE A 4 -8.47 5.63 -2.17
N THR A 5 -8.51 4.30 -2.12
CA THR A 5 -8.90 3.57 -0.92
C THR A 5 -7.69 2.79 -0.43
N VAL A 6 -7.32 2.98 0.84
CA VAL A 6 -6.20 2.26 1.47
C VAL A 6 -6.78 1.32 2.51
N ILE A 7 -6.54 0.03 2.35
CA ILE A 7 -7.07 -1.02 3.20
C ILE A 7 -5.94 -1.67 3.99
N GLY A 8 -5.98 -1.55 5.30
CA GLY A 8 -4.93 -2.01 6.18
C GLY A 8 -3.99 -0.87 6.56
N LEU A 9 -4.01 -0.49 7.82
CA LEU A 9 -3.32 0.70 8.34
C LEU A 9 -2.17 0.33 9.27
N GLY A 10 -1.34 -0.60 8.83
CA GLY A 10 -0.04 -0.83 9.43
C GLY A 10 0.93 0.30 9.05
N ARG A 11 2.22 0.09 9.22
CA ARG A 11 3.22 1.12 8.93
C ARG A 11 3.18 1.55 7.46
N PHE A 12 3.12 0.59 6.55
CA PHE A 12 3.12 0.89 5.12
C PHE A 12 1.82 1.57 4.69
N GLY A 13 0.66 0.99 5.04
CA GLY A 13 -0.64 1.55 4.67
C GLY A 13 -0.88 2.95 5.23
N THR A 14 -0.49 3.18 6.47
CA THR A 14 -0.59 4.50 7.09
C THR A 14 0.27 5.53 6.35
N SER A 15 1.50 5.16 5.99
CA SER A 15 2.39 6.04 5.24
C SER A 15 1.83 6.36 3.85
N VAL A 16 1.31 5.36 3.15
CA VAL A 16 0.70 5.56 1.83
C VAL A 16 -0.52 6.48 1.92
N ALA A 17 -1.43 6.19 2.85
CA ALA A 17 -2.65 6.98 3.00
C ALA A 17 -2.36 8.43 3.34
N THR A 18 -1.49 8.66 4.31
CA THR A 18 -1.12 9.99 4.76
C THR A 18 -0.42 10.79 3.66
N GLN A 19 0.51 10.15 2.94
CA GLN A 19 1.24 10.81 1.87
C GLN A 19 0.32 11.18 0.70
N LEU A 20 -0.57 10.29 0.30
CA LEU A 20 -1.55 10.58 -0.77
C LEU A 20 -2.44 11.76 -0.38
N PHE A 21 -2.89 11.81 0.86
CA PHE A 21 -3.68 12.93 1.35
C PHE A 21 -2.89 14.24 1.33
N ASN A 22 -1.63 14.20 1.76
CA ASN A 22 -0.75 15.38 1.75
C ASN A 22 -0.45 15.87 0.34
N MET A 23 -0.52 14.99 -0.66
CA MET A 23 -0.37 15.33 -2.07
C MET A 23 -1.65 15.92 -2.69
N GLY A 24 -2.73 16.01 -1.92
CA GLY A 24 -3.99 16.63 -2.37
C GLY A 24 -5.03 15.66 -2.92
N TYR A 25 -4.83 14.35 -2.78
CA TYR A 25 -5.81 13.38 -3.26
C TYR A 25 -6.85 13.05 -2.19
N GLU A 26 -8.02 12.60 -2.63
CA GLU A 26 -9.02 12.02 -1.73
C GLU A 26 -8.60 10.63 -1.31
N VAL A 27 -8.65 10.35 0.00
CA VAL A 27 -8.25 9.06 0.57
C VAL A 27 -9.32 8.57 1.53
N LEU A 28 -9.81 7.35 1.27
CA LEU A 28 -10.60 6.58 2.21
C LEU A 28 -9.68 5.52 2.83
N ALA A 29 -9.51 5.58 4.15
CA ALA A 29 -8.70 4.61 4.88
C ALA A 29 -9.62 3.62 5.60
N ILE A 30 -9.33 2.33 5.49
CA ILE A 30 -10.13 1.24 6.06
C ILE A 30 -9.24 0.31 6.87
N ASP A 31 -9.69 0.00 8.08
CA ASP A 31 -9.07 -1.01 8.93
C ASP A 31 -10.14 -1.56 9.87
N LYS A 32 -10.00 -2.81 10.30
CA LYS A 32 -10.93 -3.40 11.27
C LYS A 32 -10.62 -2.99 12.71
N ASN A 33 -9.49 -2.36 12.96
CA ASN A 33 -9.04 -1.93 14.28
C ASN A 33 -9.39 -0.46 14.49
N MET A 34 -10.29 -0.19 15.44
CA MET A 34 -10.77 1.17 15.71
C MET A 34 -9.64 2.09 16.19
N ASP A 35 -8.65 1.58 16.90
CA ASP A 35 -7.53 2.41 17.36
C ASP A 35 -6.73 2.98 16.19
N LYS A 36 -6.53 2.17 15.15
CA LYS A 36 -5.85 2.62 13.93
C LYS A 36 -6.69 3.65 13.18
N ILE A 37 -7.99 3.46 13.13
CA ILE A 37 -8.92 4.42 12.51
C ILE A 37 -8.88 5.75 13.27
N ASN A 38 -8.96 5.72 14.59
CA ASN A 38 -8.89 6.95 15.41
C ASN A 38 -7.57 7.70 15.21
N ALA A 39 -6.46 6.96 15.04
CA ALA A 39 -5.15 7.56 14.83
C ALA A 39 -5.01 8.26 13.48
N ILE A 40 -5.71 7.79 12.44
CA ILE A 40 -5.57 8.32 11.08
C ILE A 40 -6.70 9.26 10.66
N ALA A 41 -7.81 9.29 11.39
CA ALA A 41 -9.04 9.96 10.95
C ALA A 41 -8.84 11.42 10.53
N ASN A 42 -7.96 12.15 11.20
CA ASN A 42 -7.67 13.57 10.88
C ASN A 42 -6.57 13.74 9.84
N LEU A 43 -5.99 12.66 9.33
CA LEU A 43 -4.87 12.68 8.39
C LEU A 43 -5.26 12.22 6.98
N VAL A 44 -6.54 11.90 6.78
CA VAL A 44 -7.09 11.44 5.50
C VAL A 44 -8.48 12.06 5.30
N THR A 45 -9.05 11.89 4.11
CA THR A 45 -10.37 12.45 3.80
C THR A 45 -11.47 11.78 4.60
N ARG A 46 -11.46 10.44 4.64
CA ARG A 46 -12.42 9.64 5.42
C ARG A 46 -11.73 8.40 5.96
N ALA A 47 -12.20 7.92 7.09
CA ALA A 47 -11.72 6.67 7.68
C ALA A 47 -12.92 5.84 8.14
N ALA A 48 -12.87 4.53 7.92
CA ALA A 48 -13.94 3.62 8.27
C ALA A 48 -13.39 2.34 8.92
N CYS A 49 -13.98 2.01 10.08
CA CYS A 49 -13.66 0.78 10.80
C CYS A 49 -14.58 -0.32 10.28
N THR A 50 -14.05 -1.18 9.42
CA THR A 50 -14.82 -2.28 8.85
C THR A 50 -13.91 -3.42 8.39
N ASP A 51 -14.49 -4.61 8.27
CA ASP A 51 -13.79 -5.76 7.70
C ASP A 51 -13.83 -5.68 6.17
N ALA A 52 -12.67 -5.56 5.56
CA ALA A 52 -12.55 -5.40 4.12
C ALA A 52 -12.90 -6.67 3.32
N LYS A 53 -13.16 -7.79 3.98
CA LYS A 53 -13.67 -8.99 3.31
C LYS A 53 -15.19 -8.91 3.07
N ASP A 54 -15.88 -7.99 3.72
CA ASP A 54 -17.32 -7.79 3.55
C ASP A 54 -17.57 -6.87 2.35
N GLU A 55 -17.88 -7.49 1.21
CA GLU A 55 -18.09 -6.78 -0.04
C GLU A 55 -19.26 -5.78 0.04
N ASN A 56 -20.31 -6.11 0.79
CA ASN A 56 -21.44 -5.20 0.96
C ASN A 56 -21.05 -3.93 1.69
N LEU A 57 -20.24 -4.04 2.74
CA LEU A 57 -19.73 -2.87 3.46
C LEU A 57 -18.83 -2.01 2.59
N LEU A 58 -17.96 -2.63 1.79
CA LEU A 58 -17.12 -1.91 0.84
C LEU A 58 -17.95 -1.15 -0.20
N LYS A 59 -19.01 -1.75 -0.70
CA LYS A 59 -19.95 -1.10 -1.63
C LYS A 59 -20.62 0.11 -0.99
N GLN A 60 -21.08 -0.02 0.25
CA GLN A 60 -21.72 1.08 0.98
C GLN A 60 -20.76 2.26 1.19
N LEU A 61 -19.47 1.99 1.36
CA LEU A 61 -18.46 3.03 1.51
C LEU A 61 -18.05 3.70 0.19
N GLY A 62 -18.53 3.19 -0.94
CA GLY A 62 -18.21 3.75 -2.25
C GLY A 62 -16.84 3.33 -2.78
N VAL A 63 -16.27 2.26 -2.29
CA VAL A 63 -14.95 1.77 -2.70
C VAL A 63 -14.88 1.48 -4.20
N LYS A 64 -15.97 1.03 -4.79
CA LYS A 64 -16.06 0.75 -6.23
C LYS A 64 -15.68 1.98 -7.09
N ASN A 65 -15.96 3.17 -6.61
CA ASN A 65 -15.71 4.41 -7.35
C ASN A 65 -14.28 4.93 -7.20
N SER A 66 -13.45 4.26 -6.40
CA SER A 66 -12.04 4.62 -6.27
C SER A 66 -11.30 4.37 -7.59
N ASP A 67 -10.39 5.27 -7.93
CA ASP A 67 -9.49 5.06 -9.07
C ASP A 67 -8.48 3.96 -8.79
N CYS A 68 -8.06 3.85 -7.54
CA CYS A 68 -7.12 2.83 -7.10
C CYS A 68 -7.43 2.41 -5.67
N ALA A 69 -7.42 1.11 -5.42
CA ALA A 69 -7.47 0.54 -4.07
C ALA A 69 -6.12 -0.10 -3.77
N ILE A 70 -5.56 0.20 -2.61
CA ILE A 70 -4.28 -0.33 -2.16
C ILE A 70 -4.54 -1.26 -0.98
N VAL A 71 -4.25 -2.54 -1.15
CA VAL A 71 -4.43 -3.57 -0.11
C VAL A 71 -3.13 -3.73 0.63
N CYS A 72 -3.10 -3.24 1.88
CA CYS A 72 -1.92 -3.21 2.74
C CYS A 72 -2.09 -4.08 3.99
N ILE A 73 -2.90 -5.12 3.90
CA ILE A 73 -3.18 -6.01 5.03
C ILE A 73 -1.94 -6.83 5.34
N GLY A 74 -1.47 -6.72 6.57
CA GLY A 74 -0.31 -7.45 7.06
C GLY A 74 -0.68 -8.74 7.78
N GLY A 75 0.32 -9.38 8.38
CA GLY A 75 0.17 -10.62 9.13
C GLY A 75 0.80 -11.81 8.43
N ASP A 76 0.87 -12.93 9.13
CA ASP A 76 1.48 -14.15 8.59
C ASP A 76 0.56 -14.89 7.64
N ASP A 77 -0.76 -14.76 7.83
CA ASP A 77 -1.76 -15.40 6.99
C ASP A 77 -2.14 -14.47 5.82
N ILE A 78 -1.98 -14.98 4.61
CA ILE A 78 -2.29 -14.21 3.39
C ILE A 78 -3.79 -14.20 3.05
N THR A 79 -4.60 -14.95 3.74
CA THR A 79 -6.02 -15.16 3.40
C THR A 79 -6.79 -13.84 3.29
N ASP A 80 -6.62 -12.96 4.27
CA ASP A 80 -7.37 -11.69 4.29
C ASP A 80 -7.03 -10.81 3.10
N SER A 81 -5.75 -10.69 2.74
CA SER A 81 -5.34 -9.88 1.58
C SER A 81 -5.84 -10.47 0.28
N VAL A 82 -5.82 -11.79 0.14
CA VAL A 82 -6.31 -12.49 -1.05
C VAL A 82 -7.81 -12.31 -1.22
N LEU A 83 -8.58 -12.54 -0.16
CA LEU A 83 -10.05 -12.40 -0.20
C LEU A 83 -10.46 -10.95 -0.45
N THR A 84 -9.78 -9.99 0.16
CA THR A 84 -10.05 -8.57 -0.07
C THR A 84 -9.77 -8.20 -1.53
N THR A 85 -8.67 -8.67 -2.10
CA THR A 85 -8.33 -8.43 -3.50
C THR A 85 -9.38 -8.99 -4.44
N LEU A 86 -9.85 -10.22 -4.18
CA LEU A 86 -10.94 -10.82 -4.95
C LEU A 86 -12.20 -9.96 -4.89
N ALA A 87 -12.60 -9.52 -3.71
CA ALA A 87 -13.78 -8.67 -3.54
C ALA A 87 -13.66 -7.37 -4.34
N LEU A 88 -12.51 -6.72 -4.29
CA LEU A 88 -12.28 -5.48 -5.03
C LEU A 88 -12.35 -5.69 -6.54
N LYS A 89 -11.75 -6.76 -7.04
CA LYS A 89 -11.81 -7.07 -8.47
C LYS A 89 -13.22 -7.43 -8.91
N ASP A 90 -13.95 -8.20 -8.13
CA ASP A 90 -15.36 -8.55 -8.41
C ASP A 90 -16.26 -7.31 -8.43
N MET A 91 -15.98 -6.32 -7.61
CA MET A 91 -16.70 -5.05 -7.60
C MET A 91 -16.37 -4.17 -8.80
N GLY A 92 -15.31 -4.44 -9.52
CA GLY A 92 -14.92 -3.65 -10.68
C GLY A 92 -14.09 -2.41 -10.34
N VAL A 93 -13.33 -2.42 -9.25
CA VAL A 93 -12.39 -1.34 -8.94
C VAL A 93 -11.35 -1.27 -10.07
N LYS A 94 -11.09 -0.07 -10.57
CA LYS A 94 -10.27 0.15 -11.78
C LYS A 94 -8.85 -0.39 -11.65
N GLN A 95 -8.21 -0.14 -10.51
CA GLN A 95 -6.84 -0.58 -10.26
C GLN A 95 -6.73 -1.07 -8.82
N VAL A 96 -6.18 -2.26 -8.64
CA VAL A 96 -5.93 -2.84 -7.32
C VAL A 96 -4.44 -3.11 -7.19
N VAL A 97 -3.82 -2.44 -6.23
CA VAL A 97 -2.40 -2.59 -5.89
C VAL A 97 -2.31 -3.27 -4.53
N CYS A 98 -1.46 -4.27 -4.41
CA CYS A 98 -1.34 -5.04 -3.17
C CYS A 98 0.06 -4.99 -2.60
N LYS A 99 0.14 -4.97 -1.27
CA LYS A 99 1.37 -5.25 -0.55
C LYS A 99 1.47 -6.75 -0.33
N ALA A 100 2.61 -7.35 -0.69
CA ALA A 100 2.89 -8.75 -0.40
C ALA A 100 4.03 -8.87 0.60
N LYS A 101 4.02 -9.94 1.39
CA LYS A 101 5.07 -10.21 2.36
C LYS A 101 6.28 -10.91 1.74
N ASP A 102 6.08 -11.65 0.65
CA ASP A 102 7.12 -12.41 -0.04
C ASP A 102 6.70 -12.73 -1.48
N ASN A 103 7.57 -13.43 -2.20
CA ASN A 103 7.34 -13.75 -3.62
C ASN A 103 6.17 -14.72 -3.83
N MET A 104 5.95 -15.67 -2.91
CA MET A 104 4.81 -16.58 -2.99
C MET A 104 3.50 -15.82 -2.85
N HIS A 105 3.40 -14.94 -1.87
CA HIS A 105 2.24 -14.08 -1.67
C HIS A 105 1.98 -13.21 -2.92
N LYS A 106 3.03 -12.63 -3.47
CA LYS A 106 2.94 -11.85 -4.72
C LYS A 106 2.35 -12.68 -5.86
N THR A 107 2.81 -13.92 -6.03
CA THR A 107 2.32 -14.82 -7.08
C THR A 107 0.82 -15.08 -6.91
N VAL A 108 0.36 -15.35 -5.69
CA VAL A 108 -1.05 -15.59 -5.41
C VAL A 108 -1.87 -14.33 -5.71
N LEU A 109 -1.44 -13.18 -5.25
CA LEU A 109 -2.14 -11.91 -5.48
C LEU A 109 -2.27 -11.58 -6.97
N LYS A 110 -1.21 -11.80 -7.75
CA LYS A 110 -1.26 -11.62 -9.20
C LYS A 110 -2.27 -12.54 -9.85
N LYS A 111 -2.32 -13.80 -9.43
CA LYS A 111 -3.26 -14.79 -9.98
C LYS A 111 -4.72 -14.46 -9.68
N VAL A 112 -5.00 -13.86 -8.52
CA VAL A 112 -6.38 -13.46 -8.18
C VAL A 112 -6.77 -12.11 -8.76
N GLY A 113 -5.88 -11.46 -9.51
CA GLY A 113 -6.23 -10.29 -10.29
C GLY A 113 -5.64 -8.97 -9.87
N ALA A 114 -4.71 -8.93 -8.90
CA ALA A 114 -4.03 -7.69 -8.56
C ALA A 114 -3.32 -7.10 -9.79
N ASP A 115 -3.54 -5.83 -10.03
CA ASP A 115 -2.94 -5.13 -11.17
C ASP A 115 -1.46 -4.86 -10.95
N ASN A 116 -1.06 -4.63 -9.71
CA ASN A 116 0.34 -4.49 -9.32
C ASN A 116 0.53 -5.02 -7.91
N VAL A 117 1.73 -5.52 -7.61
CA VAL A 117 2.08 -6.02 -6.28
C VAL A 117 3.45 -5.50 -5.88
N ILE A 118 3.51 -4.96 -4.66
CA ILE A 118 4.71 -4.37 -4.09
C ILE A 118 5.15 -5.24 -2.90
N ILE A 119 6.45 -5.52 -2.79
CA ILE A 119 7.04 -6.11 -1.60
C ILE A 119 7.92 -5.02 -0.97
N PRO A 120 7.37 -4.23 -0.02
CA PRO A 120 8.05 -3.01 0.44
C PRO A 120 9.43 -3.24 1.02
N GLU A 121 9.61 -4.32 1.76
CA GLU A 121 10.91 -4.62 2.39
C GLU A 121 11.98 -4.95 1.35
N GLN A 122 11.64 -5.68 0.29
CA GLN A 122 12.56 -5.97 -0.80
C GLN A 122 12.91 -4.69 -1.56
N GLU A 123 11.93 -3.89 -1.90
CA GLU A 123 12.16 -2.64 -2.64
C GLU A 123 12.97 -1.65 -1.82
N ALA A 124 12.66 -1.50 -0.54
CA ALA A 124 13.41 -0.65 0.37
C ALA A 124 14.86 -1.13 0.54
N GLY A 125 15.06 -2.46 0.63
CA GLY A 125 16.39 -3.05 0.73
C GLY A 125 17.23 -2.81 -0.53
N ILE A 126 16.64 -3.01 -1.70
CA ILE A 126 17.32 -2.75 -2.97
C ILE A 126 17.70 -1.27 -3.08
N LYS A 127 16.77 -0.38 -2.78
CA LYS A 127 17.02 1.06 -2.80
C LYS A 127 18.13 1.46 -1.82
N ALA A 128 18.09 0.95 -0.60
CA ALA A 128 19.12 1.21 0.40
C ALA A 128 20.50 0.73 -0.06
N ALA A 129 20.58 -0.46 -0.66
CA ALA A 129 21.82 -1.00 -1.19
C ALA A 129 22.39 -0.11 -2.29
N ILE A 130 21.56 0.36 -3.21
CA ILE A 130 21.95 1.25 -4.29
C ILE A 130 22.47 2.58 -3.73
N GLU A 131 21.80 3.16 -2.77
CA GLU A 131 22.20 4.41 -2.12
C GLU A 131 23.54 4.26 -1.40
N LEU A 132 23.74 3.15 -0.69
CA LEU A 132 25.01 2.88 0.00
C LEU A 132 26.17 2.75 -0.97
N VAL A 133 25.97 2.08 -2.09
CA VAL A 133 27.02 1.95 -3.12
C VAL A 133 27.29 3.29 -3.81
N SER A 134 26.26 4.06 -4.10
CA SER A 134 26.37 5.38 -4.75
C SER A 134 27.15 6.35 -3.88
N ASP A 135 26.87 6.42 -2.58
CA ASP A 135 27.60 7.25 -1.63
C ASP A 135 29.07 6.85 -1.59
N ARG A 136 29.35 5.54 -1.56
CA ARG A 136 30.71 5.01 -1.56
C ARG A 136 31.46 5.33 -2.86
N LEU A 137 30.77 5.27 -3.99
CA LEU A 137 31.34 5.67 -5.29
C LEU A 137 31.71 7.15 -5.32
N LEU A 138 30.85 8.01 -4.79
CA LEU A 138 31.11 9.44 -4.69
C LEU A 138 32.34 9.72 -3.82
N ASP A 139 32.47 9.05 -2.69
CA ASP A 139 33.63 9.18 -1.81
C ASP A 139 34.93 8.77 -2.54
N ILE A 140 34.90 7.69 -3.32
CA ILE A 140 36.07 7.24 -4.11
C ILE A 140 36.42 8.27 -5.18
N ILE A 141 35.44 8.83 -5.87
CA ILE A 141 35.66 9.85 -6.90
C ILE A 141 36.27 11.11 -6.28
N GLU A 142 35.76 11.57 -5.14
CA GLU A 142 36.30 12.73 -4.42
C GLU A 142 37.78 12.51 -4.00
N LEU A 143 38.07 11.32 -3.47
CA LEU A 143 39.47 10.96 -3.12
C LEU A 143 40.37 10.94 -4.33
N SER A 144 39.90 10.45 -5.48
CA SER A 144 40.68 10.45 -6.72
C SER A 144 40.98 11.87 -7.20
N ASP A 145 40.01 12.77 -7.08
CA ASP A 145 40.19 14.18 -7.47
C ASP A 145 41.21 14.90 -6.57
N GLU A 146 41.25 14.56 -5.28
CA GLU A 146 42.23 15.13 -4.35
C GLU A 146 43.67 14.71 -4.65
N TYR A 147 43.83 13.54 -5.26
CA TYR A 147 45.16 12.97 -5.54
C TYR A 147 45.62 13.11 -7.00
N SER A 148 44.80 13.72 -7.84
CA SER A 148 45.13 13.93 -9.25
C SER A 148 45.85 15.31 -9.50
#